data_4480712ef4ff2d8f102c8864431a036d
#
_entry.id   4480712ef4ff2d8f102c8864431a036d
#
_cell.length_a   1.000
_cell.length_b   1.000
_cell.length_c   1.000
_cell.angle_alpha   90.00
_cell.angle_beta   90.00
_cell.angle_gamma   90.00
#
_symmetry.space_group_name_H-M   'P 1'
#
loop_
_entity.id
_entity.type
_entity.pdbx_description
1 polymer ?
#
loop_
_entity_poly.entity_id
_entity_poly.type
_entity_poly.pdbx_seq_one_letter_code
_entity_poly.pdbx_strand_id
1 'polypeptide(L)'
;KIQVIKIINMNSRKIKFTLLIIPLLFAASCGKKGCTDPIAHNFDPSATKDDGTCFYGLSEAQASFSFSPTSNPNVVIFTANNPNVECSWDFGNGTSGSGTVDTAEYPFAGNFTVTLSIFNSEGDASSSQPITIDSNDISLFDNPLHLLLTGGINGPGYRTWHIDSACDYHFGVGPPEGYTPDWWHATANSKPGVGLYDDRFTFHLVGFRYDLETNGSIYVHNTLGPNFPGAFENLYDWTAPFDDMINESWDLSTDSILTLSSGAPMGFYSGVSEFEIMQLDDTSMIVKYGHHDGTLGWFARYVPDGFITTCP
;
A
#
# COMPACT_ATOMS: atom_id res chain seq x y z
N LYS A 1 -63.12 -5.27 39.70
CA LYS A 1 -64.56 -5.00 39.69
C LYS A 1 -65.29 -6.20 39.22
N ILE A 2 -66.15 -6.66 40.11
CA ILE A 2 -67.13 -7.77 40.03
C ILE A 2 -68.22 -7.41 39.06
N GLN A 3 -68.69 -8.36 38.25
CA GLN A 3 -70.08 -8.48 37.80
C GLN A 3 -70.26 -9.89 37.25
N VAL A 4 -70.91 -10.69 37.96
CA VAL A 4 -72.31 -10.97 38.18
C VAL A 4 -72.91 -11.87 37.08
N ILE A 5 -73.22 -13.06 37.51
CA ILE A 5 -73.93 -14.21 36.96
C ILE A 5 -75.28 -13.79 36.48
N LYS A 6 -75.74 -14.40 35.35
CA LYS A 6 -77.18 -14.57 35.08
C LYS A 6 -77.40 -16.00 34.63
N ILE A 7 -77.97 -16.76 35.54
CA ILE A 7 -78.57 -18.07 35.30
C ILE A 7 -79.91 -17.87 34.57
N ILE A 8 -80.05 -18.55 33.46
CA ILE A 8 -81.37 -18.81 32.89
C ILE A 8 -81.55 -20.27 32.72
N ASN A 9 -82.47 -20.75 33.54
CA ASN A 9 -83.02 -22.12 33.51
C ASN A 9 -83.98 -22.21 32.37
N MET A 10 -83.95 -23.30 31.60
CA MET A 10 -85.19 -24.05 31.20
C MET A 10 -85.01 -25.01 30.02
N ASN A 11 -85.47 -26.15 30.30
CA ASN A 11 -86.24 -27.11 29.55
C ASN A 11 -85.49 -28.20 28.75
N SER A 12 -85.84 -29.38 29.36
CA SER A 12 -85.60 -30.68 28.79
C SER A 12 -86.23 -30.87 27.42
N ARG A 13 -85.34 -31.05 26.39
CA ARG A 13 -85.78 -31.81 25.19
C ARG A 13 -84.77 -32.93 24.95
N LYS A 14 -85.32 -34.12 24.82
CA LYS A 14 -84.54 -35.33 24.55
C LYS A 14 -83.70 -35.19 23.27
N ILE A 15 -82.43 -35.09 23.45
CA ILE A 15 -81.47 -35.11 22.33
C ILE A 15 -81.01 -36.54 22.14
N LYS A 16 -81.35 -37.10 20.94
CA LYS A 16 -80.83 -38.38 20.47
C LYS A 16 -79.30 -38.22 20.28
N PHE A 17 -78.48 -38.97 21.07
CA PHE A 17 -77.08 -39.08 20.87
C PHE A 17 -76.83 -39.85 19.53
N THR A 18 -76.50 -39.12 18.46
CA THR A 18 -75.87 -39.71 17.30
C THR A 18 -74.40 -39.75 17.57
N LEU A 19 -73.81 -40.92 17.80
CA LEU A 19 -72.41 -41.16 17.98
C LEU A 19 -71.67 -40.85 16.68
N LEU A 20 -71.13 -39.65 16.53
CA LEU A 20 -70.25 -39.26 15.40
C LEU A 20 -68.90 -39.85 15.66
N ILE A 21 -68.53 -40.96 15.04
CA ILE A 21 -67.21 -41.53 15.01
C ILE A 21 -66.38 -40.60 14.11
N ILE A 22 -65.55 -39.68 14.71
CA ILE A 22 -64.54 -38.89 14.00
C ILE A 22 -63.39 -39.86 13.74
N PRO A 23 -63.04 -40.17 12.50
CA PRO A 23 -61.81 -40.89 12.25
C PRO A 23 -60.64 -40.00 12.66
N LEU A 24 -59.89 -40.42 13.66
CA LEU A 24 -58.63 -39.83 14.03
C LEU A 24 -57.66 -40.13 12.88
N LEU A 25 -57.54 -39.19 11.95
CA LEU A 25 -56.48 -39.18 10.94
C LEU A 25 -55.14 -39.00 11.68
N PHE A 26 -54.46 -40.08 11.95
CA PHE A 26 -53.03 -40.04 12.23
C PHE A 26 -52.36 -39.54 10.95
N ALA A 27 -52.19 -38.21 10.84
CA ALA A 27 -51.20 -37.64 9.95
C ALA A 27 -49.86 -38.16 10.43
N ALA A 28 -49.34 -39.21 9.81
CA ALA A 28 -47.95 -39.56 9.92
C ALA A 28 -47.18 -38.35 9.43
N SER A 29 -46.75 -37.47 10.35
CA SER A 29 -45.83 -36.40 10.08
C SER A 29 -44.52 -37.05 9.64
N CYS A 30 -44.37 -37.23 8.34
CA CYS A 30 -43.10 -37.57 7.76
C CYS A 30 -42.24 -36.34 8.00
N GLY A 31 -41.38 -36.36 9.02
CA GLY A 31 -40.49 -35.26 9.34
C GLY A 31 -39.70 -34.86 8.10
N LYS A 32 -39.68 -33.57 7.78
CA LYS A 32 -38.91 -33.05 6.68
C LYS A 32 -37.43 -33.35 6.96
N LYS A 33 -36.77 -34.03 6.03
CA LYS A 33 -35.33 -34.30 6.09
C LYS A 33 -34.56 -33.13 5.54
N GLY A 34 -33.39 -32.84 6.13
CA GLY A 34 -32.47 -31.79 5.75
C GLY A 34 -31.45 -31.56 6.85
N CYS A 35 -30.49 -30.64 6.64
CA CYS A 35 -29.53 -30.27 7.67
C CYS A 35 -30.23 -29.55 8.82
N THR A 36 -30.06 -30.04 10.05
CA THR A 36 -30.65 -29.47 11.27
C THR A 36 -29.66 -28.69 12.12
N ASP A 37 -28.41 -28.59 11.71
CA ASP A 37 -27.37 -27.84 12.41
C ASP A 37 -27.37 -26.36 12.00
N PRO A 38 -27.66 -25.41 12.94
CA PRO A 38 -27.73 -23.97 12.63
C PRO A 38 -26.42 -23.35 12.15
N ILE A 39 -25.27 -24.00 12.37
CA ILE A 39 -23.96 -23.50 11.91
C ILE A 39 -23.61 -24.00 10.51
N ALA A 40 -24.35 -24.96 9.95
CA ALA A 40 -24.15 -25.42 8.58
C ALA A 40 -24.66 -24.43 7.55
N HIS A 41 -23.93 -24.25 6.44
CA HIS A 41 -24.31 -23.36 5.34
C HIS A 41 -25.64 -23.69 4.69
N ASN A 42 -26.01 -24.98 4.67
CA ASN A 42 -27.26 -25.48 4.14
C ASN A 42 -28.31 -25.83 5.24
N PHE A 43 -28.23 -25.13 6.41
CA PHE A 43 -29.23 -25.28 7.47
C PHE A 43 -30.63 -25.03 6.94
N ASP A 44 -31.53 -26.01 7.17
CA ASP A 44 -32.94 -25.88 6.88
C ASP A 44 -33.73 -25.76 8.19
N PRO A 45 -34.21 -24.55 8.56
CA PRO A 45 -34.93 -24.36 9.82
C PRO A 45 -36.27 -25.11 9.86
N SER A 46 -36.74 -25.67 8.72
CA SER A 46 -37.95 -26.48 8.64
C SER A 46 -37.68 -27.99 8.69
N ALA A 47 -36.40 -28.41 8.63
CA ALA A 47 -36.03 -29.81 8.82
C ALA A 47 -36.25 -30.23 10.28
N THR A 48 -36.89 -31.39 10.44
CA THR A 48 -37.17 -32.01 11.74
C THR A 48 -36.37 -33.30 11.94
N LYS A 49 -35.65 -33.73 10.91
CA LYS A 49 -34.80 -34.90 10.93
C LYS A 49 -33.53 -34.62 10.12
N ASP A 50 -32.37 -34.72 10.77
CA ASP A 50 -31.10 -34.67 10.08
C ASP A 50 -30.97 -35.82 9.08
N ASP A 51 -30.54 -35.50 7.87
CA ASP A 51 -30.30 -36.45 6.79
C ASP A 51 -28.80 -36.67 6.49
N GLY A 52 -27.92 -36.06 7.30
CA GLY A 52 -26.46 -36.16 7.16
C GLY A 52 -25.89 -35.31 6.02
N THR A 53 -26.67 -34.36 5.47
CA THR A 53 -26.22 -33.49 4.37
C THR A 53 -25.70 -32.17 4.82
N CYS A 54 -25.47 -31.96 6.14
CA CYS A 54 -24.94 -30.73 6.68
C CYS A 54 -23.56 -30.43 6.05
N PHE A 55 -23.44 -29.20 5.51
CA PHE A 55 -22.27 -28.69 4.83
C PHE A 55 -21.74 -27.45 5.55
N TYR A 56 -20.48 -27.46 5.93
CA TYR A 56 -19.88 -26.44 6.80
C TYR A 56 -18.93 -25.49 6.08
N GLY A 57 -18.56 -25.75 4.83
CA GLY A 57 -17.57 -24.98 4.11
C GLY A 57 -16.15 -25.15 4.67
N LEU A 58 -15.24 -24.31 4.19
CA LEU A 58 -13.89 -24.22 4.75
C LEU A 58 -13.90 -23.37 6.04
N SER A 59 -13.00 -23.66 6.96
CA SER A 59 -12.84 -22.94 8.21
C SER A 59 -11.44 -22.34 8.33
N GLU A 60 -11.26 -21.32 9.17
CA GLU A 60 -9.97 -20.73 9.50
C GLU A 60 -8.94 -21.80 9.95
N ALA A 61 -9.36 -22.79 10.73
CA ALA A 61 -8.49 -23.88 11.15
C ALA A 61 -7.94 -24.70 9.97
N GLN A 62 -8.69 -24.82 8.88
CA GLN A 62 -8.25 -25.49 7.66
C GLN A 62 -7.32 -24.63 6.81
N ALA A 63 -7.33 -23.30 6.98
CA ALA A 63 -6.39 -22.36 6.42
C ALA A 63 -5.09 -22.25 7.23
N SER A 64 -4.88 -23.07 8.24
CA SER A 64 -3.66 -23.06 9.05
C SER A 64 -2.42 -23.39 8.23
N PHE A 65 -1.30 -22.78 8.57
CA PHE A 65 -0.02 -22.98 7.90
C PHE A 65 1.14 -22.95 8.92
N SER A 66 2.30 -23.40 8.45
CA SER A 66 3.56 -23.30 9.18
C SER A 66 4.60 -22.60 8.29
N PHE A 67 5.65 -22.08 8.91
CA PHE A 67 6.75 -21.47 8.19
C PHE A 67 8.10 -21.77 8.86
N SER A 68 9.16 -21.74 8.06
CA SER A 68 10.53 -21.88 8.55
C SER A 68 11.49 -21.10 7.65
N PRO A 69 12.51 -20.45 8.21
CA PRO A 69 13.56 -19.86 7.39
C PRO A 69 14.38 -20.94 6.68
N THR A 70 14.99 -20.57 5.58
CA THR A 70 16.02 -21.35 4.88
C THR A 70 17.38 -21.20 5.59
N SER A 71 18.49 -21.47 4.91
CA SER A 71 19.83 -21.10 5.39
C SER A 71 20.03 -19.57 5.46
N ASN A 72 19.26 -18.81 4.68
CA ASN A 72 19.14 -17.36 4.80
C ASN A 72 17.90 -17.04 5.64
N PRO A 73 18.04 -16.39 6.82
CA PRO A 73 16.90 -16.09 7.70
C PRO A 73 15.87 -15.13 7.09
N ASN A 74 16.26 -14.38 6.05
CA ASN A 74 15.39 -13.47 5.31
C ASN A 74 14.61 -14.14 4.16
N VAL A 75 14.85 -15.45 3.94
CA VAL A 75 14.14 -16.25 2.95
C VAL A 75 13.36 -17.34 3.65
N VAL A 76 12.03 -17.22 3.65
CA VAL A 76 11.14 -18.03 4.49
C VAL A 76 10.24 -18.90 3.61
N ILE A 77 10.21 -20.20 3.92
CA ILE A 77 9.31 -21.17 3.29
C ILE A 77 8.03 -21.24 4.10
N PHE A 78 6.90 -21.12 3.44
CA PHE A 78 5.55 -21.26 3.97
C PHE A 78 4.91 -22.53 3.46
N THR A 79 4.20 -23.25 4.34
CA THR A 79 3.55 -24.51 4.00
C THR A 79 2.14 -24.54 4.57
N ALA A 80 1.15 -24.64 3.70
CA ALA A 80 -0.24 -24.86 4.09
C ALA A 80 -0.40 -26.27 4.70
N ASN A 81 -1.09 -26.36 5.83
CA ASN A 81 -1.28 -27.65 6.51
C ASN A 81 -2.36 -28.51 5.82
N ASN A 82 -3.19 -27.94 4.94
CA ASN A 82 -4.20 -28.65 4.18
C ASN A 82 -3.72 -28.81 2.72
N PRO A 83 -3.40 -30.05 2.27
CA PRO A 83 -2.90 -30.26 0.91
C PRO A 83 -4.02 -30.34 -0.15
N ASN A 84 -5.31 -30.30 0.24
CA ASN A 84 -6.43 -30.55 -0.66
C ASN A 84 -7.19 -29.25 -1.01
N VAL A 85 -6.52 -28.11 -0.98
CA VAL A 85 -7.08 -26.79 -1.27
C VAL A 85 -6.20 -26.03 -2.23
N GLU A 86 -6.76 -25.10 -2.97
CA GLU A 86 -6.01 -24.08 -3.66
C GLU A 86 -5.60 -23.01 -2.66
N CYS A 87 -4.37 -22.51 -2.78
CA CYS A 87 -3.77 -21.57 -1.84
C CYS A 87 -3.38 -20.28 -2.55
N SER A 88 -3.66 -19.15 -1.90
CA SER A 88 -3.14 -17.82 -2.25
C SER A 88 -2.51 -17.21 -1.01
N TRP A 89 -1.30 -16.71 -1.15
CA TRP A 89 -0.51 -16.11 -0.09
C TRP A 89 -0.42 -14.60 -0.27
N ASP A 90 -0.59 -13.86 0.81
CA ASP A 90 -0.09 -12.50 0.99
C ASP A 90 1.00 -12.58 2.06
N PHE A 91 2.23 -12.27 1.67
CA PHE A 91 3.38 -12.38 2.59
C PHE A 91 3.57 -11.14 3.48
N GLY A 92 2.70 -10.13 3.34
CA GLY A 92 2.73 -8.91 4.16
C GLY A 92 3.90 -7.96 3.85
N ASN A 93 4.73 -8.28 2.87
CA ASN A 93 5.87 -7.49 2.38
C ASN A 93 5.61 -6.84 1.02
N GLY A 94 4.35 -6.83 0.56
CA GLY A 94 3.93 -6.37 -0.76
C GLY A 94 4.05 -7.42 -1.87
N THR A 95 4.51 -8.64 -1.54
CA THR A 95 4.53 -9.76 -2.48
C THR A 95 3.46 -10.80 -2.16
N SER A 96 3.08 -11.58 -3.15
CA SER A 96 2.07 -12.63 -3.04
C SER A 96 2.57 -13.92 -3.70
N GLY A 97 1.93 -15.03 -3.35
CA GLY A 97 2.28 -16.33 -3.88
C GLY A 97 1.10 -17.28 -3.99
N SER A 98 1.36 -18.53 -4.42
CA SER A 98 0.33 -19.54 -4.60
C SER A 98 0.87 -20.96 -4.40
N GLY A 99 -0.06 -21.91 -4.26
CA GLY A 99 0.30 -23.32 -4.01
C GLY A 99 0.43 -23.63 -2.52
N THR A 100 0.49 -24.94 -2.21
CA THR A 100 0.54 -25.43 -0.82
C THR A 100 1.88 -25.19 -0.14
N VAL A 101 2.92 -24.93 -0.92
CA VAL A 101 4.26 -24.52 -0.44
C VAL A 101 4.73 -23.37 -1.31
N ASP A 102 5.19 -22.30 -0.67
CA ASP A 102 5.78 -21.18 -1.37
C ASP A 102 6.88 -20.51 -0.51
N THR A 103 7.65 -19.63 -1.13
CA THR A 103 8.80 -18.99 -0.48
C THR A 103 8.71 -17.48 -0.68
N ALA A 104 8.90 -16.71 0.41
CA ALA A 104 8.99 -15.27 0.35
C ALA A 104 10.36 -14.76 0.79
N GLU A 105 10.79 -13.68 0.17
CA GLU A 105 12.03 -12.96 0.48
C GLU A 105 11.70 -11.66 1.18
N TYR A 106 12.42 -11.39 2.28
CA TYR A 106 12.23 -10.19 3.10
C TYR A 106 13.54 -9.40 3.14
N PRO A 107 13.75 -8.47 2.20
CA PRO A 107 14.99 -7.68 2.16
C PRO A 107 15.21 -6.84 3.42
N PHE A 108 14.14 -6.46 4.09
CA PHE A 108 14.20 -5.56 5.24
C PHE A 108 13.74 -6.23 6.53
N ALA A 109 14.38 -5.86 7.63
CA ALA A 109 13.91 -6.21 8.98
C ALA A 109 12.53 -5.60 9.25
N GLY A 110 11.70 -6.32 9.97
CA GLY A 110 10.35 -5.84 10.30
C GLY A 110 9.45 -6.92 10.87
N ASN A 111 8.25 -6.50 11.23
CA ASN A 111 7.15 -7.38 11.58
C ASN A 111 6.15 -7.40 10.43
N PHE A 112 5.90 -8.57 9.89
CA PHE A 112 5.00 -8.78 8.76
C PHE A 112 3.82 -9.64 9.20
N THR A 113 2.68 -9.45 8.58
CA THR A 113 1.52 -10.34 8.77
C THR A 113 1.31 -11.14 7.50
N VAL A 114 1.56 -12.44 7.58
CA VAL A 114 1.35 -13.35 6.45
C VAL A 114 -0.07 -13.90 6.51
N THR A 115 -0.77 -13.85 5.40
CA THR A 115 -2.14 -14.35 5.26
C THR A 115 -2.19 -15.45 4.21
N LEU A 116 -2.73 -16.62 4.61
CA LEU A 116 -3.08 -17.69 3.69
C LEU A 116 -4.60 -17.66 3.46
N SER A 117 -4.99 -17.58 2.20
CA SER A 117 -6.37 -17.79 1.75
C SER A 117 -6.45 -19.12 1.01
N ILE A 118 -7.41 -19.95 1.38
CA ILE A 118 -7.62 -21.28 0.79
C ILE A 118 -8.99 -21.35 0.12
N PHE A 119 -9.06 -22.14 -0.95
CA PHE A 119 -10.26 -22.27 -1.79
C PHE A 119 -10.48 -23.72 -2.21
N ASN A 120 -11.72 -24.13 -2.29
CA ASN A 120 -12.14 -25.35 -2.97
C ASN A 120 -13.65 -25.25 -3.35
N SER A 121 -14.26 -26.35 -3.80
CA SER A 121 -15.69 -26.40 -4.13
C SER A 121 -16.61 -26.15 -2.94
N GLU A 122 -16.10 -26.19 -1.71
CA GLU A 122 -16.85 -25.99 -0.47
C GLU A 122 -16.83 -24.54 0.02
N GLY A 123 -16.05 -23.66 -0.61
CA GLY A 123 -15.94 -22.24 -0.28
C GLY A 123 -14.52 -21.77 -0.11
N ASP A 124 -14.35 -20.72 0.68
CA ASP A 124 -13.07 -20.11 1.01
C ASP A 124 -12.91 -19.92 2.52
N ALA A 125 -11.68 -19.82 2.97
CA ALA A 125 -11.33 -19.42 4.33
C ALA A 125 -9.92 -18.82 4.34
N SER A 126 -9.60 -18.04 5.37
CA SER A 126 -8.26 -17.47 5.52
C SER A 126 -7.80 -17.52 6.97
N SER A 127 -6.47 -17.51 7.15
CA SER A 127 -5.84 -17.29 8.45
C SER A 127 -4.60 -16.42 8.30
N SER A 128 -4.22 -15.73 9.37
CA SER A 128 -3.06 -14.85 9.38
C SER A 128 -2.17 -15.14 10.57
N GLN A 129 -0.84 -15.04 10.36
CA GLN A 129 0.16 -15.19 11.42
C GLN A 129 1.23 -14.11 11.29
N PRO A 130 1.72 -13.55 12.42
CA PRO A 130 2.85 -12.63 12.40
C PRO A 130 4.16 -13.38 12.19
N ILE A 131 5.08 -12.74 11.49
CA ILE A 131 6.48 -13.15 11.34
C ILE A 131 7.38 -11.96 11.63
N THR A 132 8.52 -12.19 12.30
CA THR A 132 9.54 -11.17 12.55
C THR A 132 10.80 -11.52 11.78
N ILE A 133 11.34 -10.55 11.05
CA ILE A 133 12.64 -10.59 10.37
C ILE A 133 13.58 -9.66 11.14
N ASP A 134 14.64 -10.22 11.67
CA ASP A 134 15.50 -9.51 12.65
C ASP A 134 16.55 -8.59 12.03
N SER A 135 16.89 -8.79 10.75
CA SER A 135 17.96 -8.05 10.07
C SER A 135 17.63 -7.73 8.63
N ASN A 136 18.29 -6.70 8.07
CA ASN A 136 18.20 -6.42 6.64
C ASN A 136 19.14 -7.35 5.85
N ASP A 137 18.66 -7.81 4.71
CA ASP A 137 19.47 -8.43 3.64
C ASP A 137 19.12 -7.77 2.31
N ILE A 138 19.73 -6.63 2.04
CA ILE A 138 19.47 -5.83 0.83
C ILE A 138 19.91 -6.54 -0.46
N SER A 139 20.65 -7.64 -0.38
CA SER A 139 20.98 -8.45 -1.56
C SER A 139 19.75 -9.16 -2.17
N LEU A 140 18.67 -9.28 -1.40
CA LEU A 140 17.38 -9.80 -1.86
C LEU A 140 16.49 -8.75 -2.52
N PHE A 141 16.90 -7.48 -2.49
CA PHE A 141 16.11 -6.38 -3.05
C PHE A 141 16.38 -6.22 -4.54
N ASP A 142 15.44 -6.61 -5.38
CA ASP A 142 15.55 -6.58 -6.84
C ASP A 142 14.74 -5.43 -7.44
N ASN A 143 15.25 -4.19 -7.27
CA ASN A 143 14.74 -3.04 -7.99
C ASN A 143 15.92 -2.12 -8.39
N PRO A 144 16.39 -2.20 -9.63
CA PRO A 144 17.56 -1.45 -10.09
C PRO A 144 17.45 0.08 -9.92
N LEU A 145 16.27 0.67 -10.17
CA LEU A 145 16.08 2.11 -10.03
C LEU A 145 16.20 2.57 -8.58
N HIS A 146 15.58 1.83 -7.65
CA HIS A 146 15.72 2.11 -6.22
C HIS A 146 17.17 1.99 -5.76
N LEU A 147 17.87 0.96 -6.24
CA LEU A 147 19.27 0.76 -5.92
C LEU A 147 20.15 1.90 -6.46
N LEU A 148 19.94 2.35 -7.69
CA LEU A 148 20.66 3.51 -8.25
C LEU A 148 20.34 4.78 -7.46
N LEU A 149 19.10 5.03 -7.10
CA LEU A 149 18.69 6.22 -6.36
C LEU A 149 19.32 6.27 -4.96
N THR A 150 19.53 5.11 -4.32
CA THR A 150 20.01 4.98 -2.92
C THR A 150 21.45 4.52 -2.76
N GLY A 151 22.20 4.37 -3.86
CA GLY A 151 23.63 4.04 -3.83
C GLY A 151 24.00 2.57 -3.97
N GLY A 152 23.00 1.73 -4.29
CA GLY A 152 23.21 0.31 -4.60
C GLY A 152 23.35 -0.61 -3.38
N ILE A 153 23.38 -1.92 -3.64
CA ILE A 153 23.44 -2.97 -2.59
C ILE A 153 24.77 -2.98 -1.82
N ASN A 154 25.84 -2.47 -2.41
CA ASN A 154 27.17 -2.39 -1.79
C ASN A 154 27.44 -1.03 -1.13
N GLY A 155 26.49 -0.10 -1.23
CA GLY A 155 26.59 1.23 -0.64
C GLY A 155 26.15 1.24 0.83
N PRO A 156 26.11 2.45 1.44
CA PRO A 156 25.71 2.61 2.83
C PRO A 156 24.18 2.44 3.06
N GLY A 157 23.41 2.13 2.01
CA GLY A 157 21.95 2.04 2.05
C GLY A 157 21.24 3.40 1.91
N TYR A 158 21.98 4.43 1.55
CA TYR A 158 21.46 5.75 1.18
C TYR A 158 22.39 6.44 0.19
N ARG A 159 21.85 7.42 -0.54
CA ARG A 159 22.64 8.33 -1.40
C ARG A 159 22.08 9.74 -1.27
N THR A 160 23.01 10.69 -1.12
CA THR A 160 22.70 12.11 -1.13
C THR A 160 22.98 12.68 -2.51
N TRP A 161 22.01 13.42 -3.02
CA TRP A 161 22.09 14.11 -4.31
C TRP A 161 22.08 15.62 -4.11
N HIS A 162 22.64 16.35 -5.05
CA HIS A 162 22.54 17.81 -5.13
C HIS A 162 22.49 18.25 -6.60
N ILE A 163 22.05 19.48 -6.84
CA ILE A 163 22.03 20.07 -8.19
C ILE A 163 23.43 20.14 -8.77
N ASP A 164 23.62 19.71 -10.01
CA ASP A 164 24.90 19.75 -10.73
C ASP A 164 25.22 21.15 -11.24
N SER A 165 25.45 22.09 -10.36
CA SER A 165 25.66 23.50 -10.71
C SER A 165 26.88 23.77 -11.60
N ALA A 166 27.82 22.82 -11.67
CA ALA A 166 29.08 22.99 -12.43
C ALA A 166 28.86 22.96 -13.96
N CYS A 167 27.73 22.42 -14.43
CA CYS A 167 27.46 22.27 -15.87
C CYS A 167 26.35 23.19 -16.34
N ASP A 168 26.39 23.57 -17.62
CA ASP A 168 25.26 24.17 -18.30
C ASP A 168 24.07 23.19 -18.34
N TYR A 169 22.85 23.69 -18.46
CA TYR A 169 21.62 22.90 -18.49
C TYR A 169 21.32 22.11 -17.20
N HIS A 170 21.99 22.44 -16.08
CA HIS A 170 21.71 21.79 -14.81
C HIS A 170 20.33 22.10 -14.24
N PHE A 171 19.71 23.18 -14.70
CA PHE A 171 18.36 23.61 -14.37
C PHE A 171 17.76 24.37 -15.54
N GLY A 172 16.46 24.21 -15.79
CA GLY A 172 15.79 24.90 -16.88
C GLY A 172 14.31 24.69 -16.96
N VAL A 173 13.66 25.38 -17.93
CA VAL A 173 12.21 25.35 -18.12
C VAL A 173 11.89 25.20 -19.61
N GLY A 174 10.85 24.43 -19.89
CA GLY A 174 10.33 24.18 -21.24
C GLY A 174 8.82 23.94 -21.25
N PRO A 175 8.28 23.48 -22.37
CA PRO A 175 6.88 23.08 -22.46
C PRO A 175 6.55 21.97 -21.45
N PRO A 176 5.33 21.95 -20.86
CA PRO A 176 4.94 20.92 -19.89
C PRO A 176 4.99 19.51 -20.50
N GLU A 177 4.71 19.36 -21.79
CA GLU A 177 4.80 18.08 -22.52
C GLU A 177 6.18 17.83 -23.15
N GLY A 178 7.13 18.78 -22.99
CA GLY A 178 8.50 18.68 -23.55
C GLY A 178 9.39 17.72 -22.77
N TYR A 179 10.51 17.37 -23.39
CA TYR A 179 11.55 16.51 -22.80
C TYR A 179 12.87 17.25 -22.60
N THR A 180 12.90 18.55 -22.89
CA THR A 180 14.09 19.43 -22.82
C THR A 180 13.69 20.82 -22.35
N PRO A 181 14.60 21.57 -21.70
CA PRO A 181 14.34 22.93 -21.25
C PRO A 181 14.48 23.93 -22.41
N ASP A 182 13.58 23.83 -23.40
CA ASP A 182 13.68 24.55 -24.67
C ASP A 182 13.49 26.07 -24.56
N TRP A 183 12.88 26.56 -23.47
CA TRP A 183 12.60 27.98 -23.31
C TRP A 183 13.72 28.73 -22.62
N TRP A 184 14.33 28.12 -21.63
CA TRP A 184 15.45 28.69 -20.91
C TRP A 184 16.19 27.61 -20.11
N HIS A 185 17.49 27.78 -19.98
CA HIS A 185 18.34 26.95 -19.10
C HIS A 185 19.41 27.80 -18.40
N ALA A 186 19.81 27.33 -17.23
CA ALA A 186 20.90 27.91 -16.44
C ALA A 186 22.25 27.54 -17.06
N THR A 187 23.15 28.52 -17.17
CA THR A 187 24.58 28.28 -17.39
C THR A 187 25.27 27.90 -16.09
N ALA A 188 26.42 27.29 -16.18
CA ALA A 188 27.19 26.84 -15.02
C ALA A 188 27.29 27.92 -13.93
N ASN A 189 26.95 27.56 -12.71
CA ASN A 189 26.98 28.39 -11.50
C ASN A 189 26.21 29.73 -11.60
N SER A 190 25.21 29.84 -12.46
CA SER A 190 24.46 31.09 -12.69
C SER A 190 23.42 31.43 -11.63
N LYS A 191 23.15 30.56 -10.65
CA LYS A 191 22.18 30.76 -9.57
C LYS A 191 22.82 30.71 -8.17
N PRO A 192 23.89 31.50 -7.91
CA PRO A 192 24.55 31.46 -6.61
C PRO A 192 23.71 32.16 -5.54
N GLY A 193 23.65 31.55 -4.34
CA GLY A 193 23.01 32.15 -3.16
C GLY A 193 21.50 32.31 -3.23
N VAL A 194 20.82 31.49 -4.04
CA VAL A 194 19.35 31.52 -4.11
C VAL A 194 18.68 30.42 -3.25
N GLY A 195 19.46 29.54 -2.59
CA GLY A 195 18.95 28.38 -1.87
C GLY A 195 18.66 27.19 -2.80
N LEU A 196 19.45 27.02 -3.87
CA LEU A 196 19.28 25.93 -4.84
C LEU A 196 20.49 24.98 -4.86
N TYR A 197 21.70 25.50 -4.67
CA TYR A 197 22.94 24.73 -4.86
C TYR A 197 23.44 24.10 -3.57
N ASP A 198 23.00 24.58 -2.45
CA ASP A 198 23.36 24.11 -1.11
C ASP A 198 22.35 23.09 -0.54
N ASP A 199 21.23 22.87 -1.21
CA ASP A 199 20.29 21.82 -0.86
C ASP A 199 20.88 20.42 -1.03
N ARG A 200 20.47 19.50 -0.14
CA ARG A 200 20.85 18.09 -0.19
C ARG A 200 19.61 17.21 -0.08
N PHE A 201 19.54 16.23 -0.95
CA PHE A 201 18.40 15.31 -1.12
C PHE A 201 18.89 13.89 -0.86
N THR A 202 18.57 13.34 0.32
CA THR A 202 19.06 12.02 0.73
C THR A 202 17.94 11.00 0.64
N PHE A 203 18.15 9.97 -0.19
CA PHE A 203 17.24 8.85 -0.34
C PHE A 203 17.79 7.62 0.38
N HIS A 204 17.03 7.09 1.34
CA HIS A 204 17.35 5.88 2.10
C HIS A 204 16.57 4.69 1.55
N LEU A 205 17.26 3.58 1.32
CA LEU A 205 16.64 2.34 0.83
C LEU A 205 15.76 1.71 1.92
N VAL A 206 16.28 1.64 3.14
CA VAL A 206 15.53 1.05 4.25
C VAL A 206 14.46 2.04 4.73
N GLY A 207 13.21 1.59 4.68
CA GLY A 207 12.05 2.40 5.07
C GLY A 207 11.64 3.44 4.03
N PHE A 208 12.28 3.48 2.85
CA PHE A 208 11.98 4.44 1.76
C PHE A 208 11.87 5.87 2.26
N ARG A 209 12.87 6.27 3.07
CA ARG A 209 12.89 7.57 3.74
C ARG A 209 13.62 8.59 2.89
N TYR A 210 13.09 9.82 2.89
CA TYR A 210 13.67 10.99 2.24
C TYR A 210 14.01 12.06 3.27
N ASP A 211 15.21 12.61 3.17
CA ASP A 211 15.66 13.76 3.96
C ASP A 211 16.06 14.90 3.01
N LEU A 212 15.52 16.09 3.27
CA LEU A 212 15.87 17.35 2.61
C LEU A 212 16.59 18.26 3.60
N GLU A 213 17.82 18.64 3.30
CA GLU A 213 18.58 19.65 4.01
C GLU A 213 18.69 20.90 3.15
N THR A 214 18.16 22.04 3.63
CA THR A 214 17.97 23.28 2.86
C THR A 214 18.97 24.38 3.21
N ASN A 215 19.77 24.19 4.25
CA ASN A 215 20.60 25.25 4.84
C ASN A 215 19.80 26.55 5.16
N GLY A 216 18.50 26.39 5.47
CA GLY A 216 17.61 27.45 5.91
C GLY A 216 16.87 28.20 4.82
N SER A 217 17.03 27.85 3.53
CA SER A 217 16.27 28.48 2.44
C SER A 217 16.17 27.59 1.21
N ILE A 218 15.10 27.77 0.45
CA ILE A 218 14.89 27.14 -0.88
C ILE A 218 14.66 28.19 -1.95
N TYR A 219 14.87 27.80 -3.22
CA TYR A 219 14.56 28.60 -4.38
C TYR A 219 13.13 28.29 -4.86
N VAL A 220 12.28 29.31 -4.98
CA VAL A 220 10.82 29.17 -5.18
C VAL A 220 10.40 29.95 -6.42
N HIS A 221 9.52 29.38 -7.24
CA HIS A 221 8.93 30.06 -8.39
C HIS A 221 8.23 31.36 -7.98
N ASN A 222 8.36 32.41 -8.79
CA ASN A 222 7.89 33.77 -8.47
C ASN A 222 6.40 33.86 -8.15
N THR A 223 5.56 33.01 -8.73
CA THR A 223 4.11 32.97 -8.41
C THR A 223 3.82 32.39 -7.03
N LEU A 224 4.72 31.62 -6.46
CA LEU A 224 4.58 30.96 -5.16
C LEU A 224 5.34 31.67 -4.04
N GLY A 225 6.42 32.41 -4.37
CA GLY A 225 7.23 33.15 -3.42
C GLY A 225 6.47 34.00 -2.42
N PRO A 226 5.44 34.77 -2.82
CA PRO A 226 4.62 35.54 -1.90
C PRO A 226 3.90 34.74 -0.81
N ASN A 227 3.75 33.45 -0.97
CA ASN A 227 3.11 32.56 0.01
C ASN A 227 4.05 32.18 1.16
N PHE A 228 5.36 32.45 1.05
CA PHE A 228 6.37 32.10 2.04
C PHE A 228 6.72 33.33 2.91
N PRO A 229 6.42 33.34 4.20
CA PRO A 229 6.79 34.43 5.10
C PRO A 229 8.31 34.65 5.10
N GLY A 230 8.74 35.88 4.87
CA GLY A 230 10.15 36.24 4.84
C GLY A 230 10.88 35.97 3.52
N ALA A 231 10.15 35.47 2.50
CA ALA A 231 10.72 35.32 1.17
C ALA A 231 10.98 36.67 0.50
N PHE A 232 11.97 36.71 -0.39
CA PHE A 232 12.33 37.92 -1.15
C PHE A 232 12.71 37.55 -2.59
N GLU A 233 12.51 38.49 -3.50
CA GLU A 233 12.89 38.32 -4.91
C GLU A 233 14.39 38.16 -5.07
N ASN A 234 14.81 37.13 -5.81
CA ASN A 234 16.20 36.85 -6.10
C ASN A 234 16.34 36.15 -7.47
N LEU A 235 17.05 36.77 -8.40
CA LEU A 235 17.33 36.23 -9.74
C LEU A 235 16.06 35.73 -10.50
N TYR A 236 15.04 36.58 -10.63
CA TYR A 236 13.74 36.39 -11.28
C TYR A 236 12.72 35.56 -10.51
N ASP A 237 13.14 34.79 -9.56
CA ASP A 237 12.32 33.97 -8.68
C ASP A 237 12.52 34.42 -7.24
N TRP A 238 12.24 33.60 -6.26
CA TRP A 238 12.27 33.99 -4.85
C TRP A 238 13.16 33.03 -4.05
N THR A 239 13.94 33.58 -3.13
CA THR A 239 14.55 32.84 -2.03
C THR A 239 13.60 32.88 -0.85
N ALA A 240 13.22 31.73 -0.33
CA ALA A 240 12.30 31.61 0.80
C ALA A 240 12.95 30.89 1.98
N PRO A 241 12.81 31.40 3.22
CA PRO A 241 13.16 30.64 4.40
C PRO A 241 12.41 29.30 4.41
N PHE A 242 13.14 28.22 4.67
CA PHE A 242 12.55 26.88 4.70
C PHE A 242 13.35 25.98 5.63
N ASP A 243 12.65 25.25 6.50
CA ASP A 243 13.26 24.30 7.41
C ASP A 243 13.57 22.98 6.70
N ASP A 244 14.55 22.24 7.23
CA ASP A 244 14.82 20.89 6.75
C ASP A 244 13.60 19.99 6.93
N MET A 245 13.39 19.08 5.98
CA MET A 245 12.36 18.06 6.06
C MET A 245 13.03 16.69 6.25
N ILE A 246 12.91 16.12 7.43
CA ILE A 246 13.61 14.88 7.81
C ILE A 246 12.62 13.78 8.09
N ASN A 247 12.92 12.57 7.61
CA ASN A 247 12.06 11.37 7.73
C ASN A 247 10.75 11.45 6.92
N GLU A 248 10.74 12.19 5.85
CA GLU A 248 9.71 12.07 4.84
C GLU A 248 9.79 10.70 4.15
N SER A 249 8.78 10.34 3.38
CA SER A 249 8.83 9.12 2.57
C SER A 249 8.95 9.42 1.09
N TRP A 250 9.55 8.50 0.36
CA TRP A 250 9.55 8.49 -1.10
C TRP A 250 8.98 7.18 -1.64
N ASP A 251 8.38 7.26 -2.82
CA ASP A 251 7.95 6.13 -3.62
C ASP A 251 8.42 6.33 -5.06
N LEU A 252 8.83 5.26 -5.71
CA LEU A 252 9.27 5.27 -7.10
C LEU A 252 8.50 4.20 -7.87
N SER A 253 7.58 4.64 -8.72
CA SER A 253 6.75 3.77 -9.52
C SER A 253 7.54 3.07 -10.65
N THR A 254 6.95 2.03 -11.22
CA THR A 254 7.49 1.33 -12.42
C THR A 254 7.58 2.25 -13.65
N ASP A 255 6.80 3.31 -13.69
CA ASP A 255 6.82 4.33 -14.75
C ASP A 255 7.84 5.44 -14.49
N SER A 256 8.75 5.23 -13.53
CA SER A 256 9.82 6.17 -13.15
C SER A 256 9.30 7.50 -12.56
N ILE A 257 8.11 7.51 -11.96
CA ILE A 257 7.60 8.65 -11.21
C ILE A 257 8.03 8.53 -9.76
N LEU A 258 8.84 9.47 -9.31
CA LEU A 258 9.25 9.64 -7.91
C LEU A 258 8.26 10.58 -7.23
N THR A 259 7.63 10.10 -6.15
CA THR A 259 6.69 10.87 -5.33
C THR A 259 7.29 11.07 -3.94
N LEU A 260 7.27 12.30 -3.44
CA LEU A 260 7.73 12.66 -2.09
C LEU A 260 6.52 13.02 -1.21
N SER A 261 6.54 12.56 0.05
CA SER A 261 5.47 12.88 1.00
C SER A 261 5.50 14.35 1.44
N SER A 262 4.44 14.79 2.12
CA SER A 262 4.28 16.11 2.74
C SER A 262 4.51 17.30 1.80
N GLY A 263 4.46 17.08 0.48
CA GLY A 263 4.74 18.14 -0.49
C GLY A 263 6.22 18.55 -0.56
N ALA A 264 7.13 17.66 -0.16
CA ALA A 264 8.56 17.93 -0.14
C ALA A 264 9.08 18.27 -1.55
N PRO A 265 9.86 19.34 -1.68
CA PRO A 265 10.50 19.71 -2.94
C PRO A 265 11.77 18.89 -3.18
N MET A 266 12.25 18.97 -4.43
CA MET A 266 13.55 18.49 -4.83
C MET A 266 14.23 19.59 -5.64
N GLY A 267 14.86 20.55 -4.95
CA GLY A 267 15.45 21.75 -5.51
C GLY A 267 14.47 22.89 -5.72
N PHE A 268 14.29 23.36 -6.96
CA PHE A 268 13.41 24.48 -7.25
C PHE A 268 11.94 24.16 -6.95
N TYR A 269 11.34 24.93 -6.04
CA TYR A 269 9.96 24.71 -5.62
C TYR A 269 8.96 25.29 -6.64
N SER A 270 8.22 24.41 -7.30
CA SER A 270 7.19 24.75 -8.28
C SER A 270 5.77 24.37 -7.82
N GLY A 271 5.63 23.93 -6.55
CA GLY A 271 4.36 23.54 -5.94
C GLY A 271 3.93 22.10 -6.20
N VAL A 272 4.87 21.25 -6.63
CA VAL A 272 4.64 19.81 -6.84
C VAL A 272 5.66 18.98 -6.06
N SER A 273 5.31 17.71 -5.81
CA SER A 273 6.14 16.70 -5.15
C SER A 273 6.22 15.39 -5.94
N GLU A 274 5.90 15.44 -7.22
CA GLU A 274 6.03 14.35 -8.18
C GLU A 274 7.04 14.73 -9.25
N PHE A 275 7.98 13.81 -9.52
CA PHE A 275 9.14 14.02 -10.39
C PHE A 275 9.30 12.83 -11.33
N GLU A 276 9.25 13.05 -12.63
CA GLU A 276 9.56 12.06 -13.65
C GLU A 276 11.08 11.90 -13.75
N ILE A 277 11.61 10.73 -13.42
CA ILE A 277 13.03 10.40 -13.61
C ILE A 277 13.26 10.07 -15.06
N MET A 278 13.86 10.99 -15.79
CA MET A 278 14.17 10.86 -17.22
C MET A 278 15.46 10.05 -17.45
N GLN A 279 16.40 10.17 -16.54
CA GLN A 279 17.67 9.43 -16.54
C GLN A 279 18.12 9.22 -15.11
N LEU A 280 18.62 8.04 -14.81
CA LEU A 280 19.25 7.71 -13.52
C LEU A 280 20.37 6.69 -13.74
N ASP A 281 21.57 7.06 -13.33
CA ASP A 281 22.74 6.18 -13.29
C ASP A 281 23.57 6.45 -12.02
N ASP A 282 24.72 5.80 -11.86
CA ASP A 282 25.55 5.95 -10.67
C ASP A 282 26.17 7.35 -10.49
N THR A 283 26.13 8.18 -11.53
CA THR A 283 26.82 9.47 -11.60
C THR A 283 25.89 10.66 -11.77
N SER A 284 24.68 10.44 -12.25
CA SER A 284 23.74 11.53 -12.54
C SER A 284 22.28 11.08 -12.47
N MET A 285 21.42 12.02 -12.16
CA MET A 285 19.98 11.90 -12.27
C MET A 285 19.43 13.14 -12.96
N ILE A 286 18.56 12.94 -13.96
CA ILE A 286 17.82 14.01 -14.63
C ILE A 286 16.36 13.80 -14.31
N VAL A 287 15.70 14.83 -13.77
CA VAL A 287 14.27 14.81 -13.51
C VAL A 287 13.55 15.90 -14.27
N LYS A 288 12.30 15.61 -14.62
CA LYS A 288 11.32 16.56 -15.08
C LYS A 288 10.17 16.62 -14.09
N TYR A 289 9.64 17.79 -13.85
CA TYR A 289 8.46 17.99 -12.99
C TYR A 289 7.63 19.19 -13.46
N GLY A 290 6.36 19.18 -13.12
CA GLY A 290 5.43 20.22 -13.51
C GLY A 290 5.55 21.50 -12.68
N HIS A 291 4.83 22.52 -13.08
CA HIS A 291 4.41 23.63 -12.24
C HIS A 291 3.00 23.36 -11.71
N HIS A 292 2.68 23.88 -10.53
CA HIS A 292 1.38 23.62 -9.88
C HIS A 292 0.15 23.91 -10.73
N ASP A 293 0.24 24.79 -11.72
CA ASP A 293 -0.84 25.14 -12.64
C ASP A 293 -0.79 24.39 -14.00
N GLY A 294 0.19 23.50 -14.19
CA GLY A 294 0.35 22.69 -15.37
C GLY A 294 0.89 23.43 -16.61
N THR A 295 1.36 24.68 -16.48
CA THR A 295 1.78 25.50 -17.63
C THR A 295 3.24 25.33 -18.01
N LEU A 296 4.09 24.83 -17.12
CA LEU A 296 5.54 24.74 -17.26
C LEU A 296 6.03 23.32 -16.97
N GLY A 297 7.08 22.90 -17.71
CA GLY A 297 7.91 21.75 -17.39
C GLY A 297 9.28 22.23 -16.90
N TRP A 298 9.63 21.87 -15.67
CA TRP A 298 10.92 22.13 -15.08
C TRP A 298 11.84 20.93 -15.24
N PHE A 299 13.11 21.18 -15.44
CA PHE A 299 14.13 20.16 -15.64
C PHE A 299 15.31 20.46 -14.70
N ALA A 300 15.78 19.41 -14.02
CA ALA A 300 16.94 19.55 -13.14
C ALA A 300 17.84 18.33 -13.26
N ARG A 301 19.16 18.59 -13.23
CA ARG A 301 20.19 17.56 -13.19
C ARG A 301 20.84 17.53 -11.81
N TYR A 302 20.96 16.34 -11.27
CA TYR A 302 21.59 16.09 -9.97
C TYR A 302 22.78 15.15 -10.12
N VAL A 303 23.72 15.29 -9.20
CA VAL A 303 24.86 14.38 -9.04
C VAL A 303 24.97 13.93 -7.59
N PRO A 304 25.56 12.75 -7.32
CA PRO A 304 25.83 12.33 -5.96
C PRO A 304 26.76 13.29 -5.22
N ASP A 305 26.52 13.51 -3.93
CA ASP A 305 27.37 14.36 -3.11
C ASP A 305 28.81 13.83 -3.10
N GLY A 306 29.79 14.72 -3.27
CA GLY A 306 31.20 14.37 -3.44
C GLY A 306 31.59 13.92 -4.86
N PHE A 307 30.65 13.80 -5.79
CA PHE A 307 30.97 13.49 -7.19
C PHE A 307 31.51 14.73 -7.92
N ILE A 308 32.61 14.56 -8.64
CA ILE A 308 33.18 15.63 -9.47
C ILE A 308 32.69 15.47 -10.90
N THR A 309 31.82 16.37 -11.30
CA THR A 309 31.18 16.33 -12.62
C THR A 309 32.17 16.62 -13.73
N THR A 310 32.09 15.84 -14.81
CA THR A 310 32.62 16.21 -16.12
C THR A 310 31.45 16.61 -16.99
N CYS A 311 31.38 17.89 -17.38
CA CYS A 311 30.30 18.36 -18.22
C CYS A 311 30.35 17.73 -19.62
N PRO A 312 29.19 17.35 -20.18
CA PRO A 312 29.10 16.77 -21.54
C PRO A 312 29.47 17.76 -22.64
#